data_b95f5d48296b6630ceba87ee7556cccf
#
_entry.id   b95f5d48296b6630ceba87ee7556cccf
#
_cell.length_a   1.000
_cell.length_b   1.000
_cell.length_c   1.000
_cell.angle_alpha   90.00
_cell.angle_beta   90.00
_cell.angle_gamma   90.00
#
_symmetry.space_group_name_H-M   'P 1'
#
loop_
_entity.id
_entity.type
_entity.pdbx_description
1 polymer ?
#
loop_
_entity_poly.entity_id
_entity_poly.type
_entity_poly.pdbx_seq_one_letter_code
_entity_poly.pdbx_strand_id
1 'polypeptide(L)'
;MPTVDDVLEQVGEFGWFQKQAFLTLCLLSASFAPIYVGIVFLGFTPDHRCLSPGVAELSRRCGWSLAEELNFTVPDLGPEGEAFPRQCRSYQVDWNQSALGCVDPLASLASNRSHLPLGPCLHGWVYDTPGSSIVTEFNLVCENSWKVDLFQSCVNVGFFLGSLGVGYIADRFGRKLCVLTTTLISAISGVLTAIAPDYTSLLLFRLLQGLVSKGSWTAGYTLTTEFVGLGYRRTVAILYQMAFTAGLVLFCGVAYAIPHWRGLQLAVSVPTFLFLFYYWCVPESPRWLLSQKRNFQAIKIMDHIAQKNGKLPPANLKMLSLEEDVTEKLSPSFADLVRTPHLRKHTCILMYLWFTSSVLYQGLIMHMGATGGNLYLDFFYSALVEFPAALIIILTIDRVGRLYPLAVSNLVAGAACFAMVFISHDLHWLSMVAACVGRMGITIVFQMVCLVNAELYPTFVRNLGVMVCSSLCDLGGIITPFLVFRLVEVWQGLPLILFAVLSLVAGGMTLLLPETKGVALPETIEDAENLRRKAKPKEKKIYLQVQTSEVQTPERDTSQGAEGQR
;
A
#
# COMPACT_ATOMS: atom_id res chain seq x y z
N MET A 1 13.38 -14.64 -33.74
CA MET A 1 14.44 -13.71 -33.27
C MET A 1 14.53 -13.80 -31.77
N PRO A 2 15.70 -13.71 -31.14
CA PRO A 2 15.82 -13.83 -29.70
C PRO A 2 15.16 -12.62 -29.02
N THR A 3 14.26 -12.88 -28.08
CA THR A 3 13.67 -11.86 -27.22
C THR A 3 14.63 -11.51 -26.06
N VAL A 4 14.37 -10.41 -25.37
CA VAL A 4 15.13 -10.08 -24.12
C VAL A 4 15.03 -11.20 -23.11
N ASP A 5 13.90 -11.90 -23.05
CA ASP A 5 13.69 -13.01 -22.13
C ASP A 5 14.55 -14.22 -22.48
N ASP A 6 14.69 -14.56 -23.77
CA ASP A 6 15.55 -15.64 -24.25
C ASP A 6 17.03 -15.37 -23.92
N VAL A 7 17.44 -14.09 -24.03
CA VAL A 7 18.80 -13.68 -23.66
C VAL A 7 19.01 -13.76 -22.13
N LEU A 8 18.04 -13.33 -21.33
CA LEU A 8 18.10 -13.43 -19.87
C LEU A 8 18.13 -14.90 -19.40
N GLU A 9 17.44 -15.81 -20.07
CA GLU A 9 17.49 -17.24 -19.78
C GLU A 9 18.91 -17.80 -19.99
N GLN A 10 19.57 -17.43 -21.09
CA GLN A 10 20.94 -17.88 -21.41
C GLN A 10 21.99 -17.25 -20.45
N VAL A 11 21.83 -15.98 -20.10
CA VAL A 11 22.74 -15.23 -19.23
C VAL A 11 22.52 -15.54 -17.74
N GLY A 12 21.37 -16.15 -17.41
CA GLY A 12 20.95 -16.52 -16.06
C GLY A 12 19.81 -15.63 -15.57
N GLU A 13 18.63 -16.22 -15.44
CA GLU A 13 17.39 -15.51 -15.09
C GLU A 13 17.44 -14.79 -13.74
N PHE A 14 18.19 -15.36 -12.77
CA PHE A 14 18.35 -14.80 -11.41
C PHE A 14 19.78 -15.06 -10.91
N GLY A 15 20.79 -14.53 -11.63
CA GLY A 15 22.22 -14.61 -11.30
C GLY A 15 22.66 -13.63 -10.23
N TRP A 16 23.97 -13.55 -10.01
CA TRP A 16 24.56 -12.67 -8.98
C TRP A 16 24.23 -11.19 -9.18
N PHE A 17 24.29 -10.72 -10.43
CA PHE A 17 23.92 -9.35 -10.78
C PHE A 17 22.48 -9.03 -10.39
N GLN A 18 21.54 -9.90 -10.77
CA GLN A 18 20.12 -9.72 -10.47
C GLN A 18 19.85 -9.71 -8.97
N LYS A 19 20.51 -10.57 -8.20
CA LYS A 19 20.40 -10.61 -6.73
C LYS A 19 20.90 -9.30 -6.10
N GLN A 20 22.02 -8.77 -6.56
CA GLN A 20 22.57 -7.51 -6.08
C GLN A 20 21.63 -6.34 -6.41
N ALA A 21 21.20 -6.22 -7.67
CA ALA A 21 20.27 -5.18 -8.09
C ALA A 21 18.94 -5.26 -7.34
N PHE A 22 18.40 -6.47 -7.18
CA PHE A 22 17.18 -6.74 -6.41
C PHE A 22 17.31 -6.28 -4.96
N LEU A 23 18.38 -6.69 -4.25
CA LEU A 23 18.57 -6.28 -2.86
C LEU A 23 18.68 -4.75 -2.72
N THR A 24 19.38 -4.11 -3.65
CA THR A 24 19.52 -2.65 -3.68
C THR A 24 18.17 -1.95 -3.86
N LEU A 25 17.35 -2.44 -4.79
CA LEU A 25 16.01 -1.88 -5.04
C LEU A 25 15.01 -2.23 -3.92
N CYS A 26 15.18 -3.35 -3.21
CA CYS A 26 14.40 -3.67 -2.01
C CYS A 26 14.58 -2.65 -0.89
N LEU A 27 15.80 -2.11 -0.70
CA LEU A 27 16.02 -1.03 0.28
C LEU A 27 15.23 0.23 -0.07
N LEU A 28 15.10 0.54 -1.35
CA LEU A 28 14.23 1.63 -1.82
C LEU A 28 12.76 1.35 -1.48
N SER A 29 12.28 0.13 -1.66
CA SER A 29 10.92 -0.27 -1.28
C SER A 29 10.68 -0.12 0.23
N ALA A 30 11.64 -0.53 1.05
CA ALA A 30 11.56 -0.39 2.50
C ALA A 30 11.50 1.09 2.94
N SER A 31 12.21 1.99 2.27
CA SER A 31 12.20 3.42 2.60
C SER A 31 10.88 4.14 2.22
N PHE A 32 10.05 3.53 1.39
CA PHE A 32 8.72 4.07 1.05
C PHE A 32 7.70 3.84 2.19
N ALA A 33 7.87 2.79 2.99
CA ALA A 33 6.92 2.42 4.04
C ALA A 33 6.63 3.54 5.07
N PRO A 34 7.63 4.25 5.63
CA PRO A 34 7.40 5.37 6.54
C PRO A 34 6.62 6.54 5.92
N ILE A 35 6.75 6.76 4.62
CA ILE A 35 6.02 7.84 3.92
C ILE A 35 4.54 7.47 3.82
N TYR A 36 4.26 6.19 3.56
CA TYR A 36 2.91 5.67 3.36
C TYR A 36 2.09 5.59 4.65
N VAL A 37 2.69 5.14 5.76
CA VAL A 37 1.98 4.93 7.04
C VAL A 37 2.46 5.84 8.17
N GLY A 38 3.31 6.82 7.89
CA GLY A 38 3.97 7.65 8.91
C GLY A 38 3.03 8.37 9.86
N ILE A 39 1.79 8.64 9.43
CA ILE A 39 0.78 9.31 10.26
C ILE A 39 0.56 8.63 11.62
N VAL A 40 0.69 7.30 11.70
CA VAL A 40 0.46 6.53 12.92
C VAL A 40 1.37 7.00 14.06
N PHE A 41 2.63 7.31 13.77
CA PHE A 41 3.60 7.78 14.78
C PHE A 41 3.81 9.29 14.73
N LEU A 42 3.76 9.91 13.55
CA LEU A 42 3.93 11.37 13.42
C LEU A 42 2.71 12.14 13.90
N GLY A 43 1.51 11.62 13.67
CA GLY A 43 0.22 12.22 14.00
C GLY A 43 -0.46 11.60 15.21
N PHE A 44 0.29 10.92 16.07
CA PHE A 44 -0.24 10.34 17.29
C PHE A 44 -0.88 11.43 18.16
N THR A 45 -2.12 11.19 18.59
CA THR A 45 -2.87 12.07 19.48
C THR A 45 -2.81 11.51 20.90
N PRO A 46 -2.03 12.11 21.79
CA PRO A 46 -1.98 11.69 23.19
C PRO A 46 -3.20 12.17 23.97
N ASP A 47 -3.37 11.65 25.17
CA ASP A 47 -4.33 12.20 26.12
C ASP A 47 -4.01 13.68 26.38
N HIS A 48 -5.05 14.50 26.37
CA HIS A 48 -4.90 15.93 26.49
C HIS A 48 -6.04 16.51 27.31
N ARG A 49 -5.80 17.68 27.88
CA ARG A 49 -6.78 18.44 28.64
C ARG A 49 -6.62 19.93 28.39
N CYS A 50 -7.67 20.70 28.65
CA CYS A 50 -7.60 22.14 28.55
C CYS A 50 -6.59 22.70 29.57
N LEU A 51 -5.75 23.62 29.12
CA LEU A 51 -4.94 24.45 30.02
C LEU A 51 -5.85 25.47 30.72
N SER A 52 -5.98 25.34 32.03
CA SER A 52 -6.75 26.27 32.84
C SER A 52 -5.77 27.13 33.65
N PRO A 53 -5.68 28.45 33.38
CA PRO A 53 -4.82 29.36 34.12
C PRO A 53 -5.16 29.35 35.63
N GLY A 54 -4.15 29.33 36.49
CA GLY A 54 -4.33 29.27 37.94
C GLY A 54 -4.40 27.86 38.53
N VAL A 55 -4.77 26.84 37.76
CA VAL A 55 -4.82 25.45 38.23
C VAL A 55 -3.46 24.98 38.73
N ALA A 56 -2.39 25.24 37.96
CA ALA A 56 -1.04 24.84 38.35
C ALA A 56 -0.55 25.47 39.65
N GLU A 57 -0.99 26.71 39.97
CA GLU A 57 -0.68 27.39 41.21
C GLU A 57 -1.54 26.86 42.35
N LEU A 58 -2.81 26.62 42.11
CA LEU A 58 -3.73 26.04 43.09
C LEU A 58 -3.29 24.60 43.44
N SER A 59 -2.96 23.78 42.44
CA SER A 59 -2.45 22.42 42.61
C SER A 59 -1.18 22.38 43.47
N ARG A 60 -0.24 23.30 43.21
CA ARG A 60 0.99 23.43 43.97
C ARG A 60 0.72 23.88 45.41
N ARG A 61 -0.21 24.83 45.60
CA ARG A 61 -0.61 25.32 46.92
C ARG A 61 -1.31 24.23 47.74
N CYS A 62 -2.14 23.42 47.12
CA CYS A 62 -2.91 22.37 47.77
C CYS A 62 -2.20 21.03 47.86
N GLY A 63 -1.07 20.87 47.16
CA GLY A 63 -0.31 19.61 47.10
C GLY A 63 -1.04 18.48 46.39
N TRP A 64 -1.86 18.79 45.37
CA TRP A 64 -2.62 17.80 44.64
C TRP A 64 -1.71 16.85 43.87
N SER A 65 -2.07 15.57 43.89
CA SER A 65 -1.57 14.60 42.93
C SER A 65 -2.16 14.87 41.53
N LEU A 66 -1.52 14.37 40.45
CA LEU A 66 -2.04 14.50 39.11
C LEU A 66 -3.47 13.94 38.96
N ALA A 67 -3.77 12.83 39.66
CA ALA A 67 -5.10 12.23 39.67
C ALA A 67 -6.16 13.13 40.29
N GLU A 68 -5.82 13.83 41.38
CA GLU A 68 -6.71 14.79 42.05
C GLU A 68 -6.92 16.05 41.20
N GLU A 69 -5.84 16.56 40.59
CA GLU A 69 -5.92 17.69 39.65
C GLU A 69 -6.86 17.39 38.51
N LEU A 70 -6.72 16.19 37.89
CA LEU A 70 -7.59 15.73 36.81
C LEU A 70 -9.04 15.60 37.25
N ASN A 71 -9.29 15.02 38.43
CA ASN A 71 -10.63 14.84 38.99
C ASN A 71 -11.36 16.16 39.23
N PHE A 72 -10.64 17.24 39.58
CA PHE A 72 -11.23 18.54 39.83
C PHE A 72 -11.35 19.43 38.61
N THR A 73 -10.46 19.30 37.63
CA THR A 73 -10.37 20.25 36.50
C THR A 73 -10.98 19.74 35.21
N VAL A 74 -11.02 18.40 35.04
CA VAL A 74 -11.65 17.77 33.85
C VAL A 74 -13.13 17.52 34.13
N PRO A 75 -14.04 17.97 33.26
CA PRO A 75 -15.47 17.75 33.46
C PRO A 75 -15.84 16.27 33.49
N ASP A 76 -16.73 15.88 34.40
CA ASP A 76 -17.35 14.56 34.35
C ASP A 76 -18.20 14.39 33.08
N LEU A 77 -18.55 13.15 32.73
CA LEU A 77 -19.37 12.88 31.55
C LEU A 77 -20.66 13.70 31.60
N GLY A 78 -20.90 14.49 30.57
CA GLY A 78 -22.22 15.03 30.30
C GLY A 78 -23.25 13.89 30.06
N PRO A 79 -24.54 14.18 30.12
CA PRO A 79 -25.57 13.17 29.82
C PRO A 79 -25.31 12.53 28.49
N GLU A 80 -25.55 11.21 28.41
CA GLU A 80 -25.36 10.37 27.24
C GLU A 80 -25.95 11.05 25.99
N GLY A 81 -25.08 11.51 25.07
CA GLY A 81 -25.48 12.09 23.80
C GLY A 81 -24.71 13.32 23.30
N GLU A 82 -23.86 13.95 24.09
CA GLU A 82 -23.06 15.08 23.59
C GLU A 82 -21.78 14.61 22.87
N ALA A 83 -21.67 14.99 21.60
CA ALA A 83 -20.64 14.57 20.64
C ALA A 83 -19.22 15.12 20.88
N PHE A 84 -18.96 15.81 21.99
CA PHE A 84 -17.64 16.38 22.29
C PHE A 84 -16.94 15.59 23.40
N PRO A 85 -15.71 15.11 23.16
CA PRO A 85 -14.92 14.41 24.16
C PRO A 85 -14.63 15.34 25.37
N ARG A 86 -14.61 14.77 26.54
CA ARG A 86 -14.27 15.44 27.84
C ARG A 86 -13.02 16.31 27.75
N GLN A 87 -12.09 15.91 26.92
CA GLN A 87 -10.78 16.54 26.71
C GLN A 87 -10.86 17.92 26.05
N CYS A 88 -12.03 18.25 25.44
CA CYS A 88 -12.22 19.48 24.68
C CYS A 88 -13.04 20.57 25.40
N ARG A 89 -13.41 20.36 26.64
CA ARG A 89 -14.17 21.33 27.44
C ARG A 89 -13.50 21.56 28.79
N SER A 90 -13.60 22.79 29.28
CA SER A 90 -13.15 23.16 30.62
C SER A 90 -14.28 23.84 31.40
N TYR A 91 -14.24 23.70 32.71
CA TYR A 91 -15.07 24.54 33.57
C TYR A 91 -14.67 26.00 33.38
N GLN A 92 -15.62 26.86 33.10
CA GLN A 92 -15.42 28.32 32.99
C GLN A 92 -15.38 28.93 34.40
N VAL A 93 -14.31 28.63 35.14
CA VAL A 93 -14.09 29.04 36.52
C VAL A 93 -12.79 29.84 36.59
N ASP A 94 -12.79 30.94 37.36
CA ASP A 94 -11.56 31.65 37.68
C ASP A 94 -10.82 30.92 38.82
N TRP A 95 -9.81 30.13 38.44
CA TRP A 95 -9.01 29.33 39.37
C TRP A 95 -8.07 30.14 40.26
N ASN A 96 -7.94 31.45 40.04
CA ASN A 96 -7.12 32.34 40.83
C ASN A 96 -7.86 32.88 42.09
N GLN A 97 -9.14 32.53 42.25
CA GLN A 97 -9.90 32.99 43.41
C GLN A 97 -9.35 32.40 44.71
N SER A 98 -9.09 33.24 45.68
CA SER A 98 -8.57 32.86 47.01
C SER A 98 -9.55 32.03 47.85
N ALA A 99 -10.82 32.03 47.50
CA ALA A 99 -11.89 31.30 48.15
C ALA A 99 -11.97 29.79 47.82
N LEU A 100 -11.21 29.32 46.81
CA LEU A 100 -11.23 27.92 46.40
C LEU A 100 -10.55 27.02 47.44
N GLY A 101 -11.31 26.05 47.97
CA GLY A 101 -10.82 25.06 48.94
C GLY A 101 -9.94 23.99 48.26
N CYS A 102 -9.05 23.35 49.05
CA CYS A 102 -8.16 22.32 48.53
C CYS A 102 -8.80 20.93 48.45
N VAL A 103 -9.89 20.65 49.15
CA VAL A 103 -10.52 19.33 49.22
C VAL A 103 -11.52 19.11 48.05
N ASP A 104 -12.33 20.14 47.79
CA ASP A 104 -13.20 20.17 46.58
C ASP A 104 -13.37 21.64 46.17
N PRO A 105 -12.54 22.11 45.23
CA PRO A 105 -12.54 23.53 44.84
C PRO A 105 -13.85 23.95 44.17
N LEU A 106 -14.58 23.02 43.55
CA LEU A 106 -15.81 23.31 42.82
C LEU A 106 -17.06 23.31 43.70
N ALA A 107 -17.02 22.66 44.87
CA ALA A 107 -18.15 22.61 45.80
C ALA A 107 -18.52 23.99 46.38
N SER A 108 -17.55 24.93 46.44
CA SER A 108 -17.80 26.31 46.85
C SER A 108 -18.54 27.15 45.81
N LEU A 109 -18.55 26.73 44.55
CA LEU A 109 -19.13 27.46 43.41
C LEU A 109 -20.50 26.93 42.99
N ALA A 110 -20.74 25.64 43.15
CA ALA A 110 -22.02 25.03 42.84
C ALA A 110 -22.24 23.78 43.71
N SER A 111 -23.47 23.55 44.15
CA SER A 111 -23.85 22.35 44.91
C SER A 111 -23.77 21.05 44.10
N ASN A 112 -23.75 21.15 42.77
CA ASN A 112 -23.53 20.04 41.84
C ASN A 112 -22.66 20.51 40.69
N ARG A 113 -21.63 19.75 40.34
CA ARG A 113 -20.69 20.04 39.24
C ARG A 113 -21.37 20.12 37.86
N SER A 114 -22.52 19.46 37.68
CA SER A 114 -23.30 19.51 36.43
C SER A 114 -23.90 20.89 36.13
N HIS A 115 -23.97 21.79 37.10
CA HIS A 115 -24.48 23.16 36.93
C HIS A 115 -23.40 24.19 36.61
N LEU A 116 -22.11 23.79 36.61
CA LEU A 116 -21.03 24.68 36.26
C LEU A 116 -21.00 24.93 34.75
N PRO A 117 -20.77 26.18 34.32
CA PRO A 117 -20.71 26.48 32.88
C PRO A 117 -19.48 25.81 32.27
N LEU A 118 -19.71 25.03 31.20
CA LEU A 118 -18.68 24.39 30.38
C LEU A 118 -18.43 25.23 29.14
N GLY A 119 -17.17 25.45 28.79
CA GLY A 119 -16.78 26.17 27.60
C GLY A 119 -15.60 25.52 26.88
N PRO A 120 -15.23 26.04 25.69
CA PRO A 120 -14.08 25.59 24.94
C PRO A 120 -12.76 25.89 25.65
N CYS A 121 -11.70 25.20 25.30
CA CYS A 121 -10.35 25.46 25.79
C CYS A 121 -9.79 26.77 25.21
N LEU A 122 -9.87 27.88 25.96
CA LEU A 122 -9.45 29.20 25.48
C LEU A 122 -7.93 29.44 25.58
N HIS A 123 -7.25 28.72 26.49
CA HIS A 123 -5.84 28.96 26.81
C HIS A 123 -4.88 27.88 26.26
N GLY A 124 -5.38 26.97 25.39
CA GLY A 124 -4.59 25.86 24.82
C GLY A 124 -4.78 24.56 25.59
N TRP A 125 -3.86 23.61 25.39
CA TRP A 125 -3.95 22.25 25.92
C TRP A 125 -2.68 21.82 26.63
N VAL A 126 -2.81 20.89 27.55
CA VAL A 126 -1.73 20.16 28.21
C VAL A 126 -1.79 18.71 27.70
N TYR A 127 -0.65 18.18 27.30
CA TYR A 127 -0.51 16.84 26.75
C TYR A 127 0.25 15.93 27.70
N ASP A 128 -0.29 14.73 27.94
CA ASP A 128 0.30 13.75 28.85
C ASP A 128 1.16 12.72 28.06
N THR A 129 2.28 13.20 27.50
CA THR A 129 3.21 12.35 26.76
C THR A 129 4.64 12.84 26.88
N PRO A 130 5.64 11.93 26.99
CA PRO A 130 7.05 12.32 27.00
C PRO A 130 7.59 12.71 25.62
N GLY A 131 6.85 12.42 24.51
CA GLY A 131 7.24 12.72 23.13
C GLY A 131 6.51 13.92 22.55
N SER A 132 6.89 14.32 21.35
CA SER A 132 6.16 15.32 20.56
C SER A 132 5.63 14.71 19.26
N SER A 133 4.39 15.07 18.93
CA SER A 133 3.77 14.73 17.64
C SER A 133 3.38 16.00 16.88
N ILE A 134 3.00 15.89 15.62
CA ILE A 134 2.43 17.00 14.85
C ILE A 134 1.19 17.57 15.57
N VAL A 135 0.41 16.69 16.21
CA VAL A 135 -0.79 17.08 16.95
C VAL A 135 -0.46 17.97 18.14
N THR A 136 0.56 17.60 18.92
CA THR A 136 0.95 18.36 20.11
C THR A 136 1.61 19.69 19.75
N GLU A 137 2.37 19.75 18.66
CA GLU A 137 3.11 20.96 18.27
C GLU A 137 2.21 22.01 17.63
N PHE A 138 1.27 21.60 16.77
CA PHE A 138 0.35 22.52 16.09
C PHE A 138 -1.04 22.59 16.73
N ASN A 139 -1.24 21.99 17.92
CA ASN A 139 -2.51 21.95 18.65
C ASN A 139 -3.68 21.46 17.79
N LEU A 140 -3.48 20.30 17.12
CA LEU A 140 -4.45 19.72 16.20
C LEU A 140 -5.44 18.78 16.91
N VAL A 141 -6.08 19.29 17.97
CA VAL A 141 -7.08 18.54 18.75
C VAL A 141 -8.43 19.26 18.71
N CYS A 142 -9.48 18.58 19.12
CA CYS A 142 -10.83 19.15 19.23
C CYS A 142 -11.34 19.71 17.89
N GLU A 143 -11.64 20.98 17.80
CA GLU A 143 -12.13 21.65 16.59
C GLU A 143 -11.14 21.57 15.41
N ASN A 144 -9.84 21.44 15.70
CA ASN A 144 -8.77 21.35 14.68
C ASN A 144 -8.37 19.91 14.36
N SER A 145 -9.00 18.90 14.94
CA SER A 145 -8.62 17.48 14.74
C SER A 145 -8.68 17.03 13.29
N TRP A 146 -9.59 17.57 12.45
CA TRP A 146 -9.71 17.29 11.03
C TRP A 146 -8.43 17.63 10.22
N LYS A 147 -7.57 18.49 10.77
CA LYS A 147 -6.29 18.82 10.13
C LYS A 147 -5.31 17.65 10.14
N VAL A 148 -5.40 16.75 11.11
CA VAL A 148 -4.61 15.51 11.13
C VAL A 148 -5.02 14.60 9.98
N ASP A 149 -6.32 14.50 9.70
CA ASP A 149 -6.86 13.74 8.58
C ASP A 149 -6.34 14.33 7.25
N LEU A 150 -6.39 15.67 7.15
CA LEU A 150 -5.92 16.39 5.97
C LEU A 150 -4.41 16.19 5.73
N PHE A 151 -3.59 16.10 6.77
CA PHE A 151 -2.16 15.85 6.65
C PHE A 151 -1.87 14.50 5.94
N GLN A 152 -2.59 13.43 6.30
CA GLN A 152 -2.44 12.14 5.62
C GLN A 152 -3.08 12.16 4.22
N SER A 153 -4.23 12.81 4.08
CA SER A 153 -4.89 12.91 2.77
C SER A 153 -4.05 13.68 1.76
N CYS A 154 -3.30 14.71 2.16
CA CYS A 154 -2.38 15.44 1.28
C CYS A 154 -1.30 14.54 0.67
N VAL A 155 -0.72 13.62 1.43
CA VAL A 155 0.23 12.64 0.89
C VAL A 155 -0.43 11.74 -0.14
N ASN A 156 -1.65 11.26 0.14
CA ASN A 156 -2.39 10.40 -0.79
C ASN A 156 -2.85 11.15 -2.06
N VAL A 157 -3.20 12.44 -1.96
CA VAL A 157 -3.42 13.31 -3.13
C VAL A 157 -2.15 13.41 -3.96
N GLY A 158 -1.00 13.57 -3.31
CA GLY A 158 0.30 13.51 -3.97
C GLY A 158 0.51 12.19 -4.70
N PHE A 159 0.21 11.05 -4.08
CA PHE A 159 0.30 9.73 -4.71
C PHE A 159 -0.59 9.62 -5.95
N PHE A 160 -1.83 10.08 -5.87
CA PHE A 160 -2.77 10.09 -6.99
C PHE A 160 -2.24 10.90 -8.18
N LEU A 161 -1.83 12.14 -7.94
CA LEU A 161 -1.27 13.00 -8.98
C LEU A 161 0.05 12.47 -9.54
N GLY A 162 0.91 11.95 -8.65
CA GLY A 162 2.21 11.38 -8.99
C GLY A 162 2.09 10.10 -9.82
N SER A 163 1.12 9.24 -9.54
CA SER A 163 0.93 8.00 -10.31
C SER A 163 0.59 8.27 -11.78
N LEU A 164 -0.12 9.35 -12.06
CA LEU A 164 -0.46 9.76 -13.42
C LEU A 164 0.73 10.37 -14.18
N GLY A 165 1.55 11.18 -13.49
CA GLY A 165 2.65 11.93 -14.13
C GLY A 165 3.97 11.17 -14.18
N VAL A 166 4.38 10.54 -13.09
CA VAL A 166 5.71 9.94 -12.96
C VAL A 166 5.87 8.69 -13.84
N GLY A 167 4.78 7.94 -14.07
CA GLY A 167 4.79 6.82 -15.02
C GLY A 167 5.17 7.26 -16.44
N TYR A 168 4.56 8.33 -16.92
CA TYR A 168 4.89 8.92 -18.22
C TYR A 168 6.34 9.42 -18.29
N ILE A 169 6.82 10.05 -17.21
CA ILE A 169 8.21 10.52 -17.11
C ILE A 169 9.18 9.34 -17.16
N ALA A 170 8.90 8.26 -16.42
CA ALA A 170 9.72 7.05 -16.41
C ALA A 170 9.80 6.36 -17.78
N ASP A 171 8.70 6.35 -18.54
CA ASP A 171 8.67 5.79 -19.88
C ASP A 171 9.43 6.64 -20.89
N ARG A 172 9.42 7.95 -20.75
CA ARG A 172 10.07 8.87 -21.68
C ARG A 172 11.56 9.08 -21.41
N PHE A 173 11.96 9.23 -20.14
CA PHE A 173 13.32 9.62 -19.75
C PHE A 173 14.17 8.47 -19.20
N GLY A 174 13.56 7.34 -18.89
CA GLY A 174 14.21 6.15 -18.34
C GLY A 174 13.85 5.88 -16.88
N ARG A 175 13.88 4.60 -16.53
CA ARG A 175 13.51 4.13 -15.19
C ARG A 175 14.52 4.58 -14.13
N LYS A 176 15.80 4.42 -14.43
CA LYS A 176 16.89 4.78 -13.50
C LYS A 176 16.89 6.28 -13.18
N LEU A 177 16.82 7.13 -14.20
CA LEU A 177 16.81 8.58 -13.99
C LEU A 177 15.57 8.99 -13.19
N CYS A 178 14.42 8.41 -13.49
CA CYS A 178 13.17 8.63 -12.74
C CYS A 178 13.34 8.26 -11.27
N VAL A 179 13.86 7.07 -10.95
CA VAL A 179 14.13 6.64 -9.56
C VAL A 179 15.04 7.63 -8.84
N LEU A 180 16.13 8.05 -9.46
CA LEU A 180 17.10 8.95 -8.83
C LEU A 180 16.52 10.34 -8.56
N THR A 181 15.85 10.94 -9.55
CA THR A 181 15.27 12.29 -9.42
C THR A 181 14.11 12.31 -8.42
N THR A 182 13.22 11.34 -8.47
CA THR A 182 12.08 11.26 -7.55
C THR A 182 12.53 10.95 -6.12
N THR A 183 13.54 10.10 -5.94
CA THR A 183 14.11 9.82 -4.62
C THR A 183 14.81 11.04 -4.03
N LEU A 184 15.57 11.80 -4.84
CA LEU A 184 16.20 13.06 -4.39
C LEU A 184 15.14 14.07 -3.92
N ILE A 185 14.11 14.31 -4.72
CA ILE A 185 13.04 15.25 -4.37
C ILE A 185 12.29 14.77 -3.14
N SER A 186 12.04 13.46 -3.01
CA SER A 186 11.40 12.87 -1.83
C SER A 186 12.23 13.05 -0.55
N ALA A 187 13.55 12.87 -0.63
CA ALA A 187 14.45 13.09 0.49
C ALA A 187 14.49 14.57 0.92
N ILE A 188 14.60 15.49 -0.05
CA ILE A 188 14.58 16.93 0.22
C ILE A 188 13.24 17.33 0.85
N SER A 189 12.11 16.94 0.26
CA SER A 189 10.78 17.27 0.79
C SER A 189 10.55 16.66 2.17
N GLY A 190 11.09 15.47 2.44
CA GLY A 190 11.04 14.85 3.77
C GLY A 190 11.82 15.63 4.84
N VAL A 191 13.00 16.15 4.51
CA VAL A 191 13.77 17.05 5.39
C VAL A 191 13.03 18.37 5.59
N LEU A 192 12.49 18.97 4.53
CA LEU A 192 11.69 20.19 4.62
C LEU A 192 10.45 20.01 5.49
N THR A 193 9.82 18.85 5.43
CA THR A 193 8.69 18.49 6.33
C THR A 193 9.15 18.52 7.81
N ALA A 194 10.33 18.02 8.12
CA ALA A 194 10.84 17.98 9.50
C ALA A 194 11.18 19.37 10.07
N ILE A 195 11.50 20.34 9.23
CA ILE A 195 11.86 21.72 9.62
C ILE A 195 10.74 22.73 9.37
N ALA A 196 9.54 22.27 8.93
CA ALA A 196 8.41 23.14 8.64
C ALA A 196 8.04 24.03 9.85
N PRO A 197 7.94 25.36 9.67
CA PRO A 197 7.65 26.28 10.76
C PRO A 197 6.15 26.36 11.08
N ASP A 198 5.29 26.12 10.10
CA ASP A 198 3.85 26.23 10.21
C ASP A 198 3.13 25.04 9.52
N TYR A 199 1.89 24.84 9.89
CA TYR A 199 1.08 23.73 9.38
C TYR A 199 0.86 23.78 7.86
N THR A 200 0.77 24.97 7.26
CA THR A 200 0.54 25.11 5.81
C THR A 200 1.77 24.66 5.02
N SER A 201 2.98 25.07 5.41
CA SER A 201 4.22 24.61 4.79
C SER A 201 4.41 23.10 4.97
N LEU A 202 4.02 22.56 6.14
CA LEU A 202 4.01 21.12 6.40
C LEU A 202 3.17 20.36 5.38
N LEU A 203 1.95 20.82 5.09
CA LEU A 203 1.07 20.22 4.09
C LEU A 203 1.66 20.27 2.68
N LEU A 204 2.22 21.41 2.28
CA LEU A 204 2.83 21.57 0.97
C LEU A 204 4.01 20.61 0.75
N PHE A 205 4.88 20.48 1.76
CA PHE A 205 6.01 19.55 1.67
C PHE A 205 5.54 18.08 1.66
N ARG A 206 4.49 17.73 2.39
CA ARG A 206 3.88 16.39 2.36
C ARG A 206 3.23 16.08 1.02
N LEU A 207 2.54 17.05 0.41
CA LEU A 207 1.99 16.90 -0.94
C LEU A 207 3.10 16.65 -1.97
N LEU A 208 4.17 17.44 -1.91
CA LEU A 208 5.34 17.27 -2.80
C LEU A 208 6.01 15.91 -2.58
N GLN A 209 6.19 15.50 -1.32
CA GLN A 209 6.74 14.20 -0.98
C GLN A 209 5.88 13.07 -1.57
N GLY A 210 4.55 13.15 -1.42
CA GLY A 210 3.62 12.19 -2.00
C GLY A 210 3.72 12.11 -3.52
N LEU A 211 3.76 13.27 -4.19
CA LEU A 211 3.82 13.38 -5.66
C LEU A 211 4.97 12.56 -6.26
N VAL A 212 6.12 12.54 -5.61
CA VAL A 212 7.32 11.87 -6.17
C VAL A 212 7.57 10.48 -5.58
N SER A 213 7.21 10.22 -4.32
CA SER A 213 7.60 9.00 -3.62
C SER A 213 6.97 7.74 -4.21
N LYS A 214 5.69 7.79 -4.60
CA LYS A 214 5.02 6.65 -5.24
C LYS A 214 5.63 6.34 -6.60
N GLY A 215 6.03 7.37 -7.34
CA GLY A 215 6.73 7.21 -8.62
C GLY A 215 8.07 6.53 -8.45
N SER A 216 8.84 6.86 -7.43
CA SER A 216 10.09 6.19 -7.10
C SER A 216 9.87 4.71 -6.81
N TRP A 217 8.88 4.37 -5.99
CA TRP A 217 8.53 3.00 -5.65
C TRP A 217 8.09 2.20 -6.87
N THR A 218 7.20 2.75 -7.72
CA THR A 218 6.70 2.10 -8.93
C THR A 218 7.80 1.91 -9.98
N ALA A 219 8.64 2.92 -10.21
CA ALA A 219 9.76 2.81 -11.15
C ALA A 219 10.82 1.80 -10.66
N GLY A 220 11.07 1.73 -9.35
CA GLY A 220 11.92 0.72 -8.74
C GLY A 220 11.36 -0.70 -8.91
N TYR A 221 10.07 -0.88 -8.69
CA TYR A 221 9.37 -2.14 -8.95
C TYR A 221 9.50 -2.60 -10.41
N THR A 222 9.24 -1.69 -11.35
CA THR A 222 9.35 -1.96 -12.79
C THR A 222 10.78 -2.33 -13.17
N LEU A 223 11.77 -1.56 -12.69
CA LEU A 223 13.19 -1.81 -12.95
C LEU A 223 13.62 -3.18 -12.41
N THR A 224 13.15 -3.55 -11.22
CA THR A 224 13.41 -4.86 -10.61
C THR A 224 12.88 -6.02 -11.46
N THR A 225 11.65 -5.89 -11.97
CA THR A 225 11.02 -6.93 -12.80
C THR A 225 11.59 -7.01 -14.22
N GLU A 226 12.13 -5.91 -14.74
CA GLU A 226 12.76 -5.85 -16.06
C GLU A 226 14.16 -6.48 -16.10
N PHE A 227 14.87 -6.59 -14.97
CA PHE A 227 16.16 -7.28 -14.88
C PHE A 227 16.06 -8.80 -14.74
N VAL A 228 14.89 -9.34 -14.42
CA VAL A 228 14.70 -10.75 -14.07
C VAL A 228 13.97 -11.48 -15.20
N GLY A 229 14.36 -12.75 -15.44
CA GLY A 229 13.70 -13.63 -16.41
C GLY A 229 12.26 -13.98 -16.02
N LEU A 230 11.51 -14.50 -16.99
CA LEU A 230 10.07 -14.79 -16.84
C LEU A 230 9.76 -15.72 -15.68
N GLY A 231 10.60 -16.75 -15.45
CA GLY A 231 10.39 -17.75 -14.40
C GLY A 231 10.40 -17.18 -12.97
N TYR A 232 11.23 -16.15 -12.73
CA TYR A 232 11.41 -15.56 -11.40
C TYR A 232 10.65 -14.24 -11.20
N ARG A 233 10.08 -13.66 -12.27
CA ARG A 233 9.47 -12.31 -12.23
C ARG A 233 8.37 -12.19 -11.17
N ARG A 234 7.51 -13.20 -11.05
CA ARG A 234 6.43 -13.23 -10.05
C ARG A 234 6.96 -13.26 -8.62
N THR A 235 7.90 -14.17 -8.36
CA THR A 235 8.51 -14.32 -7.03
C THR A 235 9.23 -13.05 -6.62
N VAL A 236 9.99 -12.44 -7.53
CA VAL A 236 10.71 -11.18 -7.29
C VAL A 236 9.73 -10.03 -7.02
N ALA A 237 8.61 -9.97 -7.71
CA ALA A 237 7.57 -8.97 -7.48
C ALA A 237 6.96 -9.08 -6.06
N ILE A 238 6.67 -10.29 -5.60
CA ILE A 238 6.17 -10.53 -4.24
C ILE A 238 7.23 -10.18 -3.20
N LEU A 239 8.49 -10.60 -3.41
CA LEU A 239 9.60 -10.29 -2.49
C LEU A 239 9.90 -8.78 -2.42
N TYR A 240 9.72 -8.03 -3.52
CA TYR A 240 9.84 -6.57 -3.50
C TYR A 240 8.78 -5.91 -2.58
N GLN A 241 7.57 -6.43 -2.59
CA GLN A 241 6.52 -5.99 -1.66
C GLN A 241 6.81 -6.42 -0.21
N MET A 242 7.39 -7.61 0.01
CA MET A 242 7.85 -8.01 1.35
C MET A 242 8.95 -7.09 1.90
N ALA A 243 9.77 -6.50 1.03
CA ALA A 243 10.74 -5.49 1.45
C ALA A 243 10.06 -4.21 1.98
N PHE A 244 8.90 -3.82 1.42
CA PHE A 244 8.07 -2.76 1.99
C PHE A 244 7.60 -3.12 3.41
N THR A 245 7.13 -4.35 3.63
CA THR A 245 6.74 -4.85 4.96
C THR A 245 7.91 -4.84 5.94
N ALA A 246 9.11 -5.25 5.50
CA ALA A 246 10.31 -5.11 6.33
C ALA A 246 10.59 -3.65 6.71
N GLY A 247 10.32 -2.71 5.80
CA GLY A 247 10.35 -1.28 6.06
C GLY A 247 9.37 -0.83 7.15
N LEU A 248 8.15 -1.39 7.20
CA LEU A 248 7.18 -1.12 8.28
C LEU A 248 7.72 -1.57 9.64
N VAL A 249 8.29 -2.77 9.72
CA VAL A 249 8.87 -3.31 10.96
C VAL A 249 10.05 -2.46 11.43
N LEU A 250 10.96 -2.09 10.52
CA LEU A 250 12.09 -1.21 10.83
C LEU A 250 11.62 0.18 11.28
N PHE A 251 10.61 0.73 10.64
CA PHE A 251 10.03 2.02 11.00
C PHE A 251 9.45 2.03 12.41
N CYS A 252 8.77 0.95 12.82
CA CYS A 252 8.30 0.79 14.19
C CYS A 252 9.45 0.86 15.20
N GLY A 253 10.57 0.17 14.94
CA GLY A 253 11.76 0.21 15.79
C GLY A 253 12.38 1.61 15.88
N VAL A 254 12.47 2.32 14.76
CA VAL A 254 12.98 3.71 14.72
C VAL A 254 12.04 4.65 15.48
N ALA A 255 10.72 4.50 15.31
CA ALA A 255 9.73 5.31 16.02
C ALA A 255 9.76 5.09 17.54
N TYR A 256 10.01 3.86 17.99
CA TYR A 256 10.20 3.55 19.40
C TYR A 256 11.46 4.22 19.97
N ALA A 257 12.56 4.23 19.21
CA ALA A 257 13.82 4.85 19.63
C ALA A 257 13.80 6.37 19.60
N ILE A 258 12.99 6.99 18.73
CA ILE A 258 12.93 8.44 18.53
C ILE A 258 11.47 8.92 18.70
N PRO A 259 11.02 9.24 19.94
CA PRO A 259 9.63 9.60 20.21
C PRO A 259 9.24 11.02 19.76
N HIS A 260 10.18 11.80 19.20
CA HIS A 260 9.94 13.14 18.69
C HIS A 260 9.72 13.11 17.18
N TRP A 261 8.58 13.59 16.70
CA TRP A 261 8.18 13.50 15.29
C TRP A 261 9.17 14.14 14.30
N ARG A 262 9.78 15.29 14.66
CA ARG A 262 10.79 15.95 13.81
C ARG A 262 12.05 15.09 13.67
N GLY A 263 12.52 14.53 14.79
CA GLY A 263 13.64 13.59 14.80
C GLY A 263 13.35 12.30 14.02
N LEU A 264 12.14 11.75 14.20
CA LEU A 264 11.69 10.58 13.46
C LEU A 264 11.62 10.85 11.95
N GLN A 265 11.06 12.00 11.56
CA GLN A 265 10.98 12.39 10.14
C GLN A 265 12.37 12.57 9.52
N LEU A 266 13.35 13.15 10.25
CA LEU A 266 14.73 13.25 9.79
C LEU A 266 15.40 11.88 9.71
N ALA A 267 15.22 11.03 10.71
CA ALA A 267 15.80 9.68 10.75
C ALA A 267 15.37 8.81 9.56
N VAL A 268 14.17 9.05 9.02
CA VAL A 268 13.66 8.38 7.83
C VAL A 268 14.14 9.05 6.54
N SER A 269 14.19 10.40 6.51
CA SER A 269 14.46 11.15 5.27
C SER A 269 15.93 11.24 4.95
N VAL A 270 16.83 11.39 5.93
CA VAL A 270 18.26 11.55 5.70
C VAL A 270 18.91 10.31 5.07
N PRO A 271 18.63 9.07 5.53
CA PRO A 271 19.18 7.88 4.89
C PRO A 271 18.76 7.73 3.42
N THR A 272 17.62 8.31 3.02
CA THR A 272 17.14 8.24 1.64
C THR A 272 18.10 8.89 0.64
N PHE A 273 18.92 9.85 1.06
CA PHE A 273 19.99 10.41 0.22
C PHE A 273 21.05 9.38 -0.19
N LEU A 274 21.26 8.33 0.60
CA LEU A 274 22.20 7.26 0.25
C LEU A 274 21.79 6.52 -1.04
N PHE A 275 20.49 6.53 -1.38
CA PHE A 275 20.02 5.89 -2.62
C PHE A 275 20.46 6.62 -3.89
N LEU A 276 21.01 7.82 -3.79
CA LEU A 276 21.66 8.49 -4.93
C LEU A 276 22.90 7.72 -5.42
N PHE A 277 23.56 6.94 -4.54
CA PHE A 277 24.63 6.02 -4.94
C PHE A 277 24.17 4.93 -5.92
N TYR A 278 22.86 4.72 -6.10
CA TYR A 278 22.30 3.81 -7.11
C TYR A 278 22.67 4.26 -8.54
N TYR A 279 23.05 5.52 -8.71
CA TYR A 279 23.59 5.99 -9.98
C TYR A 279 24.76 5.11 -10.49
N TRP A 280 25.60 4.64 -9.60
CA TRP A 280 26.76 3.80 -9.94
C TRP A 280 26.45 2.29 -9.86
N CYS A 281 25.51 1.89 -9.01
CA CYS A 281 25.28 0.47 -8.72
C CYS A 281 24.25 -0.18 -9.65
N VAL A 282 23.22 0.56 -10.10
CA VAL A 282 22.11 0.05 -10.88
C VAL A 282 22.15 0.65 -12.28
N PRO A 283 22.27 -0.15 -13.35
CA PRO A 283 22.18 0.33 -14.74
C PRO A 283 20.74 0.66 -15.13
N GLU A 284 20.55 1.22 -16.32
CA GLU A 284 19.23 1.44 -16.90
C GLU A 284 18.64 0.11 -17.41
N SER A 285 17.31 0.06 -17.54
CA SER A 285 16.61 -1.13 -18.05
C SER A 285 17.02 -1.45 -19.50
N PRO A 286 17.49 -2.68 -19.79
CA PRO A 286 17.76 -3.12 -21.17
C PRO A 286 16.51 -3.07 -22.06
N ARG A 287 15.34 -3.41 -21.50
CA ARG A 287 14.05 -3.40 -22.23
C ARG A 287 13.67 -1.99 -22.65
N TRP A 288 13.81 -1.03 -21.76
CA TRP A 288 13.56 0.37 -22.05
C TRP A 288 14.52 0.92 -23.10
N LEU A 289 15.82 0.58 -23.01
CA LEU A 289 16.80 1.02 -23.99
C LEU A 289 16.48 0.49 -25.40
N LEU A 290 16.03 -0.74 -25.52
CA LEU A 290 15.58 -1.32 -26.80
C LEU A 290 14.34 -0.60 -27.32
N SER A 291 13.35 -0.32 -26.47
CA SER A 291 12.15 0.43 -26.88
C SER A 291 12.46 1.85 -27.35
N GLN A 292 13.57 2.44 -26.88
CA GLN A 292 14.08 3.74 -27.32
C GLN A 292 15.04 3.66 -28.50
N LYS A 293 15.22 2.47 -29.12
CA LYS A 293 16.15 2.23 -30.22
C LYS A 293 17.63 2.50 -29.85
N ARG A 294 17.99 2.42 -28.57
CA ARG A 294 19.37 2.56 -28.04
C ARG A 294 20.05 1.19 -27.90
N ASN A 295 20.04 0.43 -29.00
CA ASN A 295 20.46 -0.97 -29.03
C ASN A 295 21.88 -1.20 -28.52
N PHE A 296 22.82 -0.34 -28.88
CA PHE A 296 24.22 -0.45 -28.43
C PHE A 296 24.36 -0.40 -26.90
N GLN A 297 23.59 0.48 -26.24
CA GLN A 297 23.62 0.60 -24.78
C GLN A 297 22.98 -0.62 -24.11
N ALA A 298 21.89 -1.13 -24.68
CA ALA A 298 21.22 -2.33 -24.20
C ALA A 298 22.14 -3.55 -24.26
N ILE A 299 22.82 -3.75 -25.40
CA ILE A 299 23.78 -4.83 -25.60
C ILE A 299 24.94 -4.73 -24.59
N LYS A 300 25.47 -3.53 -24.37
CA LYS A 300 26.56 -3.31 -23.38
C LYS A 300 26.12 -3.68 -21.96
N ILE A 301 24.88 -3.38 -21.58
CA ILE A 301 24.37 -3.74 -20.25
C ILE A 301 24.17 -5.25 -20.15
N MET A 302 23.61 -5.88 -21.18
CA MET A 302 23.42 -7.35 -21.20
C MET A 302 24.75 -8.09 -21.16
N ASP A 303 25.79 -7.60 -21.86
CA ASP A 303 27.15 -8.13 -21.77
C ASP A 303 27.73 -8.00 -20.36
N HIS A 304 27.55 -6.84 -19.72
CA HIS A 304 27.96 -6.63 -18.33
C HIS A 304 27.24 -7.58 -17.35
N ILE A 305 25.93 -7.84 -17.58
CA ILE A 305 25.17 -8.81 -16.78
C ILE A 305 25.74 -10.22 -16.97
N ALA A 306 26.05 -10.62 -18.21
CA ALA A 306 26.64 -11.91 -18.53
C ALA A 306 27.98 -12.10 -17.80
N GLN A 307 28.88 -11.12 -17.89
CA GLN A 307 30.19 -11.14 -17.25
C GLN A 307 30.06 -11.26 -15.72
N LYS A 308 29.18 -10.48 -15.09
CA LYS A 308 28.95 -10.56 -13.63
C LYS A 308 28.36 -11.89 -13.18
N ASN A 309 27.56 -12.53 -14.03
CA ASN A 309 26.99 -13.85 -13.77
C ASN A 309 27.96 -15.00 -14.12
N GLY A 310 29.18 -14.70 -14.63
CA GLY A 310 30.18 -15.70 -15.01
C GLY A 310 29.77 -16.53 -16.23
N LYS A 311 28.92 -15.96 -17.11
CA LYS A 311 28.45 -16.59 -18.34
C LYS A 311 28.99 -15.87 -19.57
N LEU A 312 29.18 -16.63 -20.66
CA LEU A 312 29.57 -16.04 -21.95
C LEU A 312 28.38 -15.31 -22.56
N PRO A 313 28.60 -14.11 -23.15
CA PRO A 313 27.54 -13.41 -23.85
C PRO A 313 27.01 -14.27 -25.02
N PRO A 314 25.70 -14.39 -25.21
CA PRO A 314 25.14 -15.17 -26.30
C PRO A 314 25.54 -14.61 -27.65
N ALA A 315 25.88 -15.49 -28.60
CA ALA A 315 26.25 -15.07 -29.95
C ALA A 315 25.16 -14.24 -30.66
N ASN A 316 23.90 -14.47 -30.28
CA ASN A 316 22.72 -13.80 -30.82
C ASN A 316 22.44 -12.43 -30.19
N LEU A 317 23.25 -11.97 -29.22
CA LEU A 317 23.06 -10.68 -28.52
C LEU A 317 23.07 -9.49 -29.51
N LYS A 318 23.87 -9.59 -30.61
CA LYS A 318 23.91 -8.59 -31.67
C LYS A 318 22.64 -8.57 -32.55
N MET A 319 21.87 -9.66 -32.61
CA MET A 319 20.63 -9.73 -33.35
C MET A 319 19.42 -9.18 -32.63
N LEU A 320 19.53 -8.89 -31.32
CA LEU A 320 18.48 -8.29 -30.51
C LEU A 320 18.03 -6.90 -31.02
N SER A 321 18.84 -6.29 -31.89
CA SER A 321 18.60 -4.96 -32.46
C SER A 321 17.59 -4.91 -33.60
N LEU A 322 17.09 -6.05 -34.07
CA LEU A 322 16.33 -6.16 -35.33
C LEU A 322 14.83 -6.41 -35.16
N GLU A 323 14.33 -6.46 -33.93
CA GLU A 323 12.89 -6.59 -33.67
C GLU A 323 12.19 -5.23 -33.91
N GLU A 324 12.00 -4.84 -35.15
CA GLU A 324 10.99 -3.85 -35.51
C GLU A 324 9.63 -4.52 -35.34
N ASP A 325 8.93 -4.12 -34.28
CA ASP A 325 7.52 -4.40 -34.11
C ASP A 325 6.74 -3.91 -35.35
N VAL A 326 6.34 -4.83 -36.18
CA VAL A 326 5.30 -4.67 -37.20
C VAL A 326 3.91 -4.72 -36.54
N THR A 327 3.81 -4.42 -35.27
CA THR A 327 2.54 -4.19 -34.65
C THR A 327 2.14 -2.73 -34.87
N GLU A 328 1.10 -2.57 -35.72
CA GLU A 328 0.38 -1.29 -35.79
C GLU A 328 0.23 -0.74 -34.38
N LYS A 329 0.75 0.48 -34.15
CA LYS A 329 0.60 1.20 -32.90
C LYS A 329 -0.87 1.59 -32.71
N LEU A 330 -1.70 0.64 -32.29
CA LEU A 330 -3.00 0.95 -31.72
C LEU A 330 -2.73 1.80 -30.46
N SER A 331 -3.02 3.10 -30.56
CA SER A 331 -2.96 3.99 -29.40
C SER A 331 -4.07 3.59 -28.43
N PRO A 332 -3.76 3.12 -27.19
CA PRO A 332 -4.77 2.71 -26.24
C PRO A 332 -5.61 3.92 -25.83
N SER A 333 -6.93 3.76 -25.84
CA SER A 333 -7.90 4.77 -25.42
C SER A 333 -8.63 4.33 -24.16
N PHE A 334 -8.99 5.29 -23.29
CA PHE A 334 -9.88 5.04 -22.15
C PHE A 334 -11.22 4.43 -22.59
N ALA A 335 -11.70 4.77 -23.79
CA ALA A 335 -12.92 4.20 -24.34
C ALA A 335 -12.82 2.67 -24.53
N ASP A 336 -11.65 2.14 -24.84
CA ASP A 336 -11.44 0.71 -25.07
C ASP A 336 -11.66 -0.12 -23.81
N LEU A 337 -11.46 0.45 -22.60
CA LEU A 337 -11.70 -0.22 -21.33
C LEU A 337 -13.19 -0.42 -21.01
N VAL A 338 -14.07 0.40 -21.60
CA VAL A 338 -15.52 0.38 -21.32
C VAL A 338 -16.36 0.06 -22.55
N ARG A 339 -15.72 -0.17 -23.71
CA ARG A 339 -16.40 -0.38 -24.99
C ARG A 339 -17.23 -1.66 -25.02
N THR A 340 -16.69 -2.76 -24.48
CA THR A 340 -17.36 -4.06 -24.49
C THR A 340 -17.99 -4.37 -23.13
N PRO A 341 -19.13 -5.09 -23.08
CA PRO A 341 -19.89 -5.27 -21.84
C PRO A 341 -19.15 -6.08 -20.78
N HIS A 342 -18.43 -7.13 -21.15
CA HIS A 342 -17.67 -7.94 -20.19
C HIS A 342 -16.44 -7.19 -19.66
N LEU A 343 -15.67 -6.55 -20.54
CA LEU A 343 -14.49 -5.78 -20.15
C LEU A 343 -14.88 -4.61 -19.26
N ARG A 344 -15.98 -3.88 -19.57
CA ARG A 344 -16.53 -2.83 -18.71
C ARG A 344 -16.89 -3.35 -17.33
N LYS A 345 -17.57 -4.52 -17.24
CA LYS A 345 -17.90 -5.17 -15.97
C LYS A 345 -16.63 -5.51 -15.17
N HIS A 346 -15.63 -6.11 -15.81
CA HIS A 346 -14.37 -6.46 -15.16
C HIS A 346 -13.65 -5.23 -14.66
N THR A 347 -13.60 -4.16 -15.46
CA THR A 347 -12.99 -2.88 -15.08
C THR A 347 -13.68 -2.28 -13.84
N CYS A 348 -15.02 -2.21 -13.81
CA CYS A 348 -15.74 -1.70 -12.65
C CYS A 348 -15.50 -2.53 -11.38
N ILE A 349 -15.45 -3.86 -11.50
CA ILE A 349 -15.17 -4.73 -10.37
C ILE A 349 -13.74 -4.50 -9.86
N LEU A 350 -12.75 -4.44 -10.76
CA LEU A 350 -11.36 -4.19 -10.40
C LEU A 350 -11.17 -2.81 -9.76
N MET A 351 -11.81 -1.77 -10.27
CA MET A 351 -11.81 -0.44 -9.68
C MET A 351 -12.33 -0.46 -8.23
N TYR A 352 -13.46 -1.16 -8.00
CA TYR A 352 -14.01 -1.33 -6.66
C TYR A 352 -13.07 -2.13 -5.73
N LEU A 353 -12.45 -3.21 -6.22
CA LEU A 353 -11.49 -4.01 -5.45
C LEU A 353 -10.26 -3.18 -5.06
N TRP A 354 -9.71 -2.37 -5.95
CA TRP A 354 -8.58 -1.49 -5.66
C TRP A 354 -8.93 -0.43 -4.61
N PHE A 355 -10.10 0.20 -4.75
CA PHE A 355 -10.62 1.17 -3.79
C PHE A 355 -10.77 0.54 -2.40
N THR A 356 -11.49 -0.58 -2.32
CA THR A 356 -11.74 -1.29 -1.06
C THR A 356 -10.47 -1.78 -0.40
N SER A 357 -9.53 -2.32 -1.19
CA SER A 357 -8.24 -2.79 -0.67
C SER A 357 -7.46 -1.67 0.00
N SER A 358 -7.45 -0.47 -0.59
CA SER A 358 -6.78 0.69 -0.01
C SER A 358 -7.45 1.18 1.26
N VAL A 359 -8.78 1.31 1.24
CA VAL A 359 -9.56 1.76 2.40
C VAL A 359 -9.34 0.83 3.59
N LEU A 360 -9.42 -0.49 3.39
CA LEU A 360 -9.20 -1.44 4.49
C LEU A 360 -7.73 -1.50 4.91
N TYR A 361 -6.79 -1.47 3.95
CA TYR A 361 -5.37 -1.57 4.27
C TYR A 361 -4.91 -0.40 5.15
N GLN A 362 -5.20 0.84 4.75
CA GLN A 362 -4.88 2.03 5.54
C GLN A 362 -5.78 2.17 6.76
N GLY A 363 -7.06 1.87 6.63
CA GLY A 363 -8.05 2.01 7.69
C GLY A 363 -7.75 1.13 8.89
N LEU A 364 -7.40 -0.15 8.68
CA LEU A 364 -7.04 -1.05 9.77
C LEU A 364 -5.76 -0.62 10.50
N ILE A 365 -4.74 -0.10 9.77
CA ILE A 365 -3.53 0.44 10.40
C ILE A 365 -3.86 1.63 11.30
N MET A 366 -4.68 2.56 10.82
CA MET A 366 -5.05 3.77 11.57
C MET A 366 -5.95 3.44 12.76
N HIS A 367 -6.89 2.51 12.58
CA HIS A 367 -7.81 2.09 13.64
C HIS A 367 -7.08 1.44 14.82
N MET A 368 -6.01 0.66 14.56
CA MET A 368 -5.20 0.07 15.64
C MET A 368 -4.55 1.13 16.53
N GLY A 369 -4.16 2.27 15.99
CA GLY A 369 -3.64 3.41 16.76
C GLY A 369 -4.66 4.03 17.72
N ALA A 370 -5.95 3.79 17.51
CA ALA A 370 -7.05 4.36 18.30
C ALA A 370 -7.60 3.42 19.39
N THR A 371 -7.13 2.17 19.49
CA THR A 371 -7.72 1.14 20.37
C THR A 371 -7.20 1.12 21.81
N GLY A 372 -6.34 2.07 22.22
CA GLY A 372 -5.91 2.23 23.62
C GLY A 372 -4.86 1.23 24.12
N GLY A 373 -4.30 0.39 23.23
CA GLY A 373 -3.18 -0.50 23.53
C GLY A 373 -1.81 0.17 23.40
N ASN A 374 -0.76 -0.64 23.43
CA ASN A 374 0.58 -0.14 23.13
C ASN A 374 0.75 0.03 21.61
N LEU A 375 0.69 1.27 21.14
CA LEU A 375 0.76 1.64 19.72
C LEU A 375 1.90 0.95 18.97
N TYR A 376 3.08 0.85 19.59
CA TYR A 376 4.27 0.23 18.96
C TYR A 376 4.10 -1.28 18.79
N LEU A 377 3.58 -1.97 19.82
CA LEU A 377 3.36 -3.41 19.76
C LEU A 377 2.25 -3.77 18.78
N ASP A 378 1.16 -3.03 18.80
CA ASP A 378 0.01 -3.26 17.93
C ASP A 378 0.40 -3.07 16.45
N PHE A 379 1.15 -2.01 16.15
CA PHE A 379 1.69 -1.78 14.81
C PHE A 379 2.71 -2.85 14.39
N PHE A 380 3.59 -3.25 15.32
CA PHE A 380 4.59 -4.30 15.06
C PHE A 380 3.94 -5.63 14.69
N TYR A 381 2.95 -6.10 15.46
CA TYR A 381 2.22 -7.34 15.15
C TYR A 381 1.46 -7.23 13.83
N SER A 382 0.83 -6.09 13.58
CA SER A 382 0.15 -5.82 12.32
C SER A 382 1.09 -5.90 11.11
N ALA A 383 2.29 -5.37 11.21
CA ALA A 383 3.29 -5.47 10.16
C ALA A 383 3.82 -6.90 10.00
N LEU A 384 4.07 -7.61 11.12
CA LEU A 384 4.64 -8.96 11.10
C LEU A 384 3.72 -9.96 10.38
N VAL A 385 2.40 -9.81 10.49
CA VAL A 385 1.42 -10.70 9.87
C VAL A 385 1.44 -10.65 8.33
N GLU A 386 2.01 -9.61 7.72
CA GLU A 386 2.13 -9.53 6.27
C GLU A 386 3.13 -10.55 5.68
N PHE A 387 4.14 -11.01 6.45
CA PHE A 387 5.08 -12.04 5.97
C PHE A 387 4.40 -13.40 5.74
N PRO A 388 3.62 -13.96 6.72
CA PRO A 388 2.84 -15.16 6.45
C PRO A 388 1.82 -14.97 5.30
N ALA A 389 1.22 -13.79 5.14
CA ALA A 389 0.32 -13.50 4.03
C ALA A 389 1.01 -13.70 2.68
N ALA A 390 2.21 -13.14 2.50
CA ALA A 390 2.99 -13.31 1.28
C ALA A 390 3.39 -14.78 1.04
N LEU A 391 3.73 -15.52 2.09
CA LEU A 391 4.03 -16.95 1.99
C LEU A 391 2.80 -17.75 1.53
N ILE A 392 1.62 -17.46 2.09
CA ILE A 392 0.36 -18.09 1.67
C ILE A 392 0.11 -17.86 0.18
N ILE A 393 0.33 -16.64 -0.33
CA ILE A 393 0.17 -16.34 -1.75
C ILE A 393 1.10 -17.19 -2.60
N ILE A 394 2.39 -17.24 -2.26
CA ILE A 394 3.39 -18.02 -3.03
C ILE A 394 2.98 -19.50 -3.10
N LEU A 395 2.47 -20.06 -2.01
CA LEU A 395 2.09 -21.48 -1.93
C LEU A 395 0.75 -21.78 -2.62
N THR A 396 -0.19 -20.85 -2.63
CA THR A 396 -1.58 -21.10 -3.08
C THR A 396 -1.81 -20.70 -4.53
N ILE A 397 -1.11 -19.69 -5.04
CA ILE A 397 -1.38 -19.07 -6.34
C ILE A 397 -1.32 -20.05 -7.53
N ASP A 398 -0.40 -20.99 -7.49
CA ASP A 398 -0.23 -21.98 -8.57
C ASP A 398 -1.09 -23.23 -8.36
N ARG A 399 -1.52 -23.51 -7.13
CA ARG A 399 -2.32 -24.69 -6.79
C ARG A 399 -3.83 -24.43 -6.91
N VAL A 400 -4.31 -23.37 -6.28
CA VAL A 400 -5.75 -23.06 -6.12
C VAL A 400 -6.27 -22.15 -7.23
N GLY A 401 -5.42 -21.32 -7.83
CA GLY A 401 -5.81 -20.30 -8.81
C GLY A 401 -5.78 -18.90 -8.19
N ARG A 402 -6.38 -17.92 -8.90
CA ARG A 402 -6.35 -16.51 -8.51
C ARG A 402 -7.65 -16.07 -7.81
N LEU A 403 -8.76 -16.55 -8.32
CA LEU A 403 -10.09 -16.07 -7.95
C LEU A 403 -10.48 -16.48 -6.52
N TYR A 404 -10.32 -17.76 -6.17
CA TYR A 404 -10.72 -18.29 -4.85
C TYR A 404 -9.93 -17.67 -3.71
N PRO A 405 -8.57 -17.60 -3.74
CA PRO A 405 -7.81 -16.93 -2.68
C PRO A 405 -8.21 -15.46 -2.52
N LEU A 406 -8.45 -14.75 -3.64
CA LEU A 406 -8.88 -13.35 -3.63
C LEU A 406 -10.26 -13.19 -2.96
N ALA A 407 -11.23 -14.03 -3.32
CA ALA A 407 -12.58 -13.98 -2.73
C ALA A 407 -12.58 -14.35 -1.25
N VAL A 408 -11.92 -15.47 -0.89
CA VAL A 408 -11.84 -15.94 0.49
C VAL A 408 -11.14 -14.92 1.39
N SER A 409 -10.05 -14.34 0.92
CA SER A 409 -9.31 -13.34 1.72
C SER A 409 -10.13 -12.07 1.97
N ASN A 410 -10.92 -11.61 0.98
CA ASN A 410 -11.88 -10.52 1.20
C ASN A 410 -12.96 -10.90 2.22
N LEU A 411 -13.53 -12.09 2.12
CA LEU A 411 -14.56 -12.55 3.08
C LEU A 411 -13.98 -12.69 4.49
N VAL A 412 -12.77 -13.21 4.64
CA VAL A 412 -12.07 -13.32 5.94
C VAL A 412 -11.80 -11.93 6.52
N ALA A 413 -11.30 -10.99 5.71
CA ALA A 413 -11.06 -9.62 6.16
C ALA A 413 -12.36 -8.94 6.61
N GLY A 414 -13.46 -9.09 5.85
CA GLY A 414 -14.76 -8.55 6.22
C GLY A 414 -15.33 -9.18 7.48
N ALA A 415 -15.23 -10.50 7.62
CA ALA A 415 -15.67 -11.20 8.83
C ALA A 415 -14.87 -10.80 10.07
N ALA A 416 -13.56 -10.62 9.94
CA ALA A 416 -12.69 -10.15 11.02
C ALA A 416 -13.06 -8.72 11.46
N CYS A 417 -13.28 -7.80 10.52
CA CYS A 417 -13.74 -6.43 10.83
C CYS A 417 -15.11 -6.45 11.53
N PHE A 418 -16.03 -7.29 11.08
CA PHE A 418 -17.33 -7.43 11.70
C PHE A 418 -17.25 -8.01 13.12
N ALA A 419 -16.41 -9.02 13.32
CA ALA A 419 -16.19 -9.64 14.64
C ALA A 419 -15.64 -8.64 15.66
N MET A 420 -14.72 -7.74 15.26
CA MET A 420 -14.13 -6.73 16.14
C MET A 420 -15.19 -5.79 16.77
N VAL A 421 -16.33 -5.57 16.12
CA VAL A 421 -17.41 -4.72 16.65
C VAL A 421 -18.04 -5.30 17.93
N PHE A 422 -18.04 -6.63 18.05
CA PHE A 422 -18.65 -7.34 19.20
C PHE A 422 -17.67 -7.69 20.31
N ILE A 423 -16.37 -7.43 20.11
CA ILE A 423 -15.35 -7.70 21.13
C ILE A 423 -15.37 -6.58 22.16
N SER A 424 -15.54 -6.96 23.43
CA SER A 424 -15.48 -6.02 24.55
C SER A 424 -14.09 -5.36 24.67
N HIS A 425 -14.05 -4.11 25.08
CA HIS A 425 -12.80 -3.35 25.31
C HIS A 425 -11.85 -4.04 26.30
N ASP A 426 -12.37 -4.85 27.23
CA ASP A 426 -11.56 -5.59 28.20
C ASP A 426 -10.73 -6.71 27.56
N LEU A 427 -11.13 -7.19 26.38
CA LEU A 427 -10.47 -8.26 25.65
C LEU A 427 -9.56 -7.72 24.52
N HIS A 428 -8.68 -6.77 24.86
CA HIS A 428 -7.79 -6.13 23.90
C HIS A 428 -6.99 -7.13 23.03
N TRP A 429 -6.47 -8.22 23.64
CA TRP A 429 -5.73 -9.25 22.90
C TRP A 429 -6.55 -9.92 21.80
N LEU A 430 -7.86 -10.15 22.03
CA LEU A 430 -8.75 -10.76 21.05
C LEU A 430 -9.05 -9.81 19.89
N SER A 431 -9.27 -8.53 20.20
CA SER A 431 -9.42 -7.48 19.20
C SER A 431 -8.17 -7.38 18.32
N MET A 432 -6.99 -7.46 18.93
CA MET A 432 -5.70 -7.44 18.24
C MET A 432 -5.55 -8.64 17.30
N VAL A 433 -5.88 -9.85 17.74
CA VAL A 433 -5.85 -11.06 16.90
C VAL A 433 -6.81 -10.91 15.72
N ALA A 434 -8.04 -10.44 15.94
CA ALA A 434 -9.01 -10.22 14.87
C ALA A 434 -8.52 -9.17 13.86
N ALA A 435 -7.92 -8.08 14.35
CA ALA A 435 -7.31 -7.07 13.50
C ALA A 435 -6.15 -7.62 12.66
N CYS A 436 -5.29 -8.46 13.24
CA CYS A 436 -4.21 -9.15 12.52
C CYS A 436 -4.75 -10.09 11.43
N VAL A 437 -5.82 -10.84 11.72
CA VAL A 437 -6.48 -11.69 10.71
C VAL A 437 -7.07 -10.86 9.57
N GLY A 438 -7.76 -9.76 9.89
CA GLY A 438 -8.25 -8.81 8.89
C GLY A 438 -7.14 -8.22 8.05
N ARG A 439 -6.03 -7.84 8.69
CA ARG A 439 -4.83 -7.30 8.06
C ARG A 439 -4.18 -8.30 7.12
N MET A 440 -4.04 -9.55 7.55
CA MET A 440 -3.52 -10.64 6.71
C MET A 440 -4.41 -10.85 5.47
N GLY A 441 -5.73 -10.91 5.66
CA GLY A 441 -6.69 -11.06 4.55
C GLY A 441 -6.55 -9.94 3.53
N ILE A 442 -6.53 -8.68 3.96
CA ILE A 442 -6.47 -7.54 3.03
C ILE A 442 -5.10 -7.41 2.35
N THR A 443 -4.02 -7.81 3.00
CA THR A 443 -2.68 -7.87 2.37
C THR A 443 -2.66 -8.88 1.23
N ILE A 444 -3.27 -10.06 1.41
CA ILE A 444 -3.42 -11.06 0.34
C ILE A 444 -4.25 -10.47 -0.81
N VAL A 445 -5.37 -9.83 -0.49
CA VAL A 445 -6.22 -9.17 -1.50
C VAL A 445 -5.44 -8.15 -2.31
N PHE A 446 -4.71 -7.26 -1.67
CA PHE A 446 -3.96 -6.18 -2.32
C PHE A 446 -2.94 -6.72 -3.34
N GLN A 447 -2.19 -7.76 -2.96
CA GLN A 447 -1.22 -8.40 -3.84
C GLN A 447 -1.90 -9.18 -4.99
N MET A 448 -2.98 -9.88 -4.70
CA MET A 448 -3.71 -10.67 -5.69
C MET A 448 -4.45 -9.80 -6.71
N VAL A 449 -5.04 -8.66 -6.28
CA VAL A 449 -5.72 -7.72 -7.19
C VAL A 449 -4.74 -7.15 -8.21
N CYS A 450 -3.51 -6.84 -7.80
CA CYS A 450 -2.46 -6.37 -8.70
C CYS A 450 -2.18 -7.38 -9.82
N LEU A 451 -2.07 -8.66 -9.47
CA LEU A 451 -1.84 -9.74 -10.44
C LEU A 451 -3.04 -9.97 -11.36
N VAL A 452 -4.24 -10.11 -10.79
CA VAL A 452 -5.47 -10.34 -11.56
C VAL A 452 -5.74 -9.18 -12.52
N ASN A 453 -5.47 -7.96 -12.08
CA ASN A 453 -5.60 -6.76 -12.91
C ASN A 453 -4.68 -6.83 -14.15
N ALA A 454 -3.43 -7.27 -13.98
CA ALA A 454 -2.50 -7.42 -15.10
C ALA A 454 -2.86 -8.59 -16.04
N GLU A 455 -3.49 -9.66 -15.53
CA GLU A 455 -3.86 -10.85 -16.32
C GLU A 455 -5.16 -10.67 -17.14
N LEU A 456 -6.09 -9.79 -16.70
CA LEU A 456 -7.41 -9.63 -17.33
C LEU A 456 -7.41 -8.73 -18.57
N TYR A 457 -6.46 -7.78 -18.67
CA TYR A 457 -6.44 -6.82 -19.77
C TYR A 457 -5.65 -7.31 -20.98
N PRO A 458 -6.14 -7.02 -22.21
CA PRO A 458 -5.38 -7.21 -23.44
C PRO A 458 -4.05 -6.45 -23.40
N THR A 459 -3.03 -7.00 -24.05
CA THR A 459 -1.66 -6.50 -23.97
C THR A 459 -1.54 -5.01 -24.30
N PHE A 460 -2.24 -4.54 -25.34
CA PHE A 460 -2.15 -3.15 -25.79
C PHE A 460 -2.82 -2.12 -24.84
N VAL A 461 -3.85 -2.50 -24.06
CA VAL A 461 -4.53 -1.64 -23.08
C VAL A 461 -4.19 -1.96 -21.63
N ARG A 462 -3.34 -2.98 -21.36
CA ARG A 462 -3.03 -3.48 -20.02
C ARG A 462 -2.49 -2.38 -19.11
N ASN A 463 -1.50 -1.64 -19.57
CA ASN A 463 -0.88 -0.58 -18.75
C ASN A 463 -1.90 0.51 -18.41
N LEU A 464 -2.74 0.89 -19.36
CA LEU A 464 -3.81 1.86 -19.14
C LEU A 464 -4.85 1.34 -18.14
N GLY A 465 -5.30 0.08 -18.30
CA GLY A 465 -6.25 -0.55 -17.39
C GLY A 465 -5.72 -0.67 -15.97
N VAL A 466 -4.47 -1.10 -15.81
CA VAL A 466 -3.81 -1.17 -14.49
C VAL A 466 -3.69 0.21 -13.86
N MET A 467 -3.30 1.22 -14.62
CA MET A 467 -3.16 2.60 -14.14
C MET A 467 -4.51 3.17 -13.68
N VAL A 468 -5.56 3.02 -14.47
CA VAL A 468 -6.92 3.51 -14.14
C VAL A 468 -7.47 2.82 -12.90
N CYS A 469 -7.34 1.50 -12.80
CA CYS A 469 -7.81 0.78 -11.64
C CYS A 469 -7.00 1.12 -10.37
N SER A 470 -5.68 1.21 -10.47
CA SER A 470 -4.82 1.53 -9.33
C SER A 470 -4.95 2.97 -8.84
N SER A 471 -5.39 3.91 -9.68
CA SER A 471 -5.67 5.28 -9.25
C SER A 471 -6.83 5.35 -8.23
N LEU A 472 -7.79 4.40 -8.29
CA LEU A 472 -8.86 4.27 -7.29
C LEU A 472 -8.32 3.85 -5.91
N CYS A 473 -7.18 3.15 -5.87
CA CYS A 473 -6.47 2.87 -4.62
C CYS A 473 -6.06 4.17 -3.92
N ASP A 474 -5.49 5.12 -4.66
CA ASP A 474 -5.08 6.40 -4.09
C ASP A 474 -6.28 7.23 -3.64
N LEU A 475 -7.36 7.21 -4.40
CA LEU A 475 -8.63 7.86 -4.03
C LEU A 475 -9.20 7.26 -2.73
N GLY A 476 -9.14 5.93 -2.57
CA GLY A 476 -9.47 5.26 -1.32
C GLY A 476 -8.61 5.77 -0.16
N GLY A 477 -7.30 5.89 -0.38
CA GLY A 477 -6.35 6.41 0.61
C GLY A 477 -6.62 7.86 1.03
N ILE A 478 -7.10 8.72 0.12
CA ILE A 478 -7.47 10.11 0.42
C ILE A 478 -8.66 10.17 1.39
N ILE A 479 -9.63 9.30 1.21
CA ILE A 479 -10.88 9.30 1.98
C ILE A 479 -10.72 8.58 3.33
N THR A 480 -9.83 7.59 3.42
CA THR A 480 -9.68 6.71 4.59
C THR A 480 -9.47 7.44 5.91
N PRO A 481 -8.59 8.46 6.04
CA PRO A 481 -8.40 9.15 7.32
C PRO A 481 -9.71 9.74 7.86
N PHE A 482 -10.50 10.38 7.00
CA PHE A 482 -11.80 10.94 7.38
C PHE A 482 -12.80 9.85 7.78
N LEU A 483 -12.80 8.69 7.07
CA LEU A 483 -13.65 7.57 7.44
C LEU A 483 -13.28 7.00 8.81
N VAL A 484 -12.00 6.84 9.10
CA VAL A 484 -11.54 6.28 10.38
C VAL A 484 -11.83 7.24 11.52
N PHE A 485 -11.35 8.48 11.44
CA PHE A 485 -11.36 9.37 12.58
C PHE A 485 -12.71 10.06 12.80
N ARG A 486 -13.46 10.41 11.74
CA ARG A 486 -14.76 11.09 11.90
C ARG A 486 -15.91 10.13 12.22
N LEU A 487 -15.88 8.90 11.69
CA LEU A 487 -16.94 7.93 12.01
C LEU A 487 -16.80 7.37 13.44
N VAL A 488 -15.58 7.29 13.98
CA VAL A 488 -15.35 6.93 15.39
C VAL A 488 -15.99 7.95 16.34
N GLU A 489 -16.03 9.24 16.00
CA GLU A 489 -16.68 10.27 16.79
C GLU A 489 -18.21 10.04 16.93
N VAL A 490 -18.83 9.46 15.90
CA VAL A 490 -20.27 9.11 15.91
C VAL A 490 -20.51 7.83 16.69
N TRP A 491 -19.73 6.79 16.38
CA TRP A 491 -19.76 5.50 17.08
C TRP A 491 -18.49 4.71 16.79
N GLN A 492 -17.85 4.19 17.82
CA GLN A 492 -16.54 3.52 17.72
C GLN A 492 -16.52 2.30 16.77
N GLY A 493 -17.65 1.57 16.66
CA GLY A 493 -17.77 0.43 15.75
C GLY A 493 -18.08 0.78 14.30
N LEU A 494 -18.47 2.02 14.01
CA LEU A 494 -18.97 2.40 12.68
C LEU A 494 -17.95 2.24 11.55
N PRO A 495 -16.67 2.62 11.69
CA PRO A 495 -15.66 2.36 10.67
C PRO A 495 -15.49 0.87 10.37
N LEU A 496 -15.50 0.03 11.40
CA LEU A 496 -15.33 -1.42 11.27
C LEU A 496 -16.49 -2.07 10.53
N ILE A 497 -17.74 -1.63 10.77
CA ILE A 497 -18.91 -2.08 10.01
C ILE A 497 -18.78 -1.68 8.55
N LEU A 498 -18.38 -0.43 8.29
CA LEU A 498 -18.17 0.03 6.91
C LEU A 498 -17.12 -0.82 6.20
N PHE A 499 -15.98 -1.10 6.85
CA PHE A 499 -14.93 -1.96 6.31
C PHE A 499 -15.43 -3.39 6.06
N ALA A 500 -16.21 -3.94 6.99
CA ALA A 500 -16.81 -5.25 6.84
C ALA A 500 -17.73 -5.31 5.61
N VAL A 501 -18.63 -4.36 5.45
CA VAL A 501 -19.55 -4.30 4.31
C VAL A 501 -18.80 -4.17 2.99
N LEU A 502 -17.84 -3.22 2.91
CA LEU A 502 -17.03 -3.03 1.71
C LEU A 502 -16.29 -4.31 1.30
N SER A 503 -15.68 -4.99 2.27
CA SER A 503 -14.89 -6.21 2.03
C SER A 503 -15.77 -7.41 1.66
N LEU A 504 -16.91 -7.60 2.31
CA LEU A 504 -17.85 -8.68 1.99
C LEU A 504 -18.45 -8.51 0.57
N VAL A 505 -18.82 -7.28 0.20
CA VAL A 505 -19.28 -6.97 -1.16
C VAL A 505 -18.14 -7.21 -2.17
N ALA A 506 -16.90 -6.83 -1.85
CA ALA A 506 -15.72 -7.10 -2.69
C ALA A 506 -15.51 -8.60 -2.91
N GLY A 507 -15.63 -9.42 -1.85
CA GLY A 507 -15.57 -10.87 -1.94
C GLY A 507 -16.65 -11.46 -2.87
N GLY A 508 -17.89 -10.98 -2.76
CA GLY A 508 -18.98 -11.37 -3.64
C GLY A 508 -18.77 -10.95 -5.10
N MET A 509 -18.30 -9.71 -5.34
CA MET A 509 -18.00 -9.21 -6.68
C MET A 509 -16.83 -9.94 -7.33
N THR A 510 -15.84 -10.39 -6.56
CA THR A 510 -14.72 -11.18 -7.06
C THR A 510 -15.17 -12.45 -7.75
N LEU A 511 -16.20 -13.14 -7.24
CA LEU A 511 -16.75 -14.37 -7.85
C LEU A 511 -17.39 -14.15 -9.24
N LEU A 512 -17.61 -12.90 -9.63
CA LEU A 512 -18.14 -12.55 -10.95
C LEU A 512 -17.03 -12.40 -12.00
N LEU A 513 -15.75 -12.37 -11.59
CA LEU A 513 -14.59 -12.34 -12.49
C LEU A 513 -14.33 -13.74 -13.08
N PRO A 514 -13.67 -13.84 -14.24
CA PRO A 514 -13.22 -15.13 -14.78
C PRO A 514 -11.93 -15.60 -14.08
N GLU A 515 -11.76 -16.92 -13.93
CA GLU A 515 -10.49 -17.49 -13.47
C GLU A 515 -9.43 -17.36 -14.56
N THR A 516 -8.25 -16.85 -14.19
CA THR A 516 -7.14 -16.60 -15.11
C THR A 516 -6.06 -17.68 -15.09
N LYS A 517 -6.16 -18.66 -14.17
CA LYS A 517 -5.17 -19.74 -14.03
C LYS A 517 -5.11 -20.59 -15.29
N GLY A 518 -3.90 -20.72 -15.87
CA GLY A 518 -3.65 -21.58 -17.03
C GLY A 518 -4.26 -21.08 -18.34
N VAL A 519 -4.78 -19.86 -18.38
CA VAL A 519 -5.27 -19.22 -19.61
C VAL A 519 -4.15 -18.34 -20.18
N ALA A 520 -3.93 -18.40 -21.49
CA ALA A 520 -2.99 -17.49 -22.16
C ALA A 520 -3.46 -16.03 -21.99
N LEU A 521 -2.51 -15.12 -21.82
CA LEU A 521 -2.80 -13.70 -21.71
C LEU A 521 -3.57 -13.21 -22.96
N PRO A 522 -4.64 -12.43 -22.78
CA PRO A 522 -5.39 -11.91 -23.92
C PRO A 522 -4.54 -10.93 -24.71
N GLU A 523 -4.54 -11.07 -26.03
CA GLU A 523 -3.85 -10.17 -26.95
C GLU A 523 -4.83 -9.13 -27.53
N THR A 524 -6.08 -9.57 -27.79
CA THR A 524 -7.14 -8.74 -28.37
C THR A 524 -8.29 -8.50 -27.39
N ILE A 525 -9.15 -7.51 -27.70
CA ILE A 525 -10.38 -7.25 -26.93
C ILE A 525 -11.32 -8.46 -26.99
N GLU A 526 -11.39 -9.15 -28.14
CA GLU A 526 -12.21 -10.35 -28.28
C GLU A 526 -11.73 -11.50 -27.41
N ASP A 527 -10.42 -11.66 -27.23
CA ASP A 527 -9.84 -12.65 -26.31
C ASP A 527 -10.23 -12.37 -24.88
N ALA A 528 -10.17 -11.11 -24.46
CA ALA A 528 -10.59 -10.67 -23.11
C ALA A 528 -12.10 -10.87 -22.89
N GLU A 529 -12.91 -10.61 -23.91
CA GLU A 529 -14.36 -10.80 -23.85
C GLU A 529 -14.74 -12.29 -23.71
N ASN A 530 -13.98 -13.18 -24.36
CA ASN A 530 -14.21 -14.62 -24.40
C ASN A 530 -13.47 -15.41 -23.30
N LEU A 531 -12.76 -14.77 -22.38
CA LEU A 531 -12.00 -15.41 -21.28
C LEU A 531 -12.85 -16.44 -20.52
N ARG A 532 -14.11 -16.12 -20.22
CA ARG A 532 -15.03 -17.02 -19.52
C ARG A 532 -15.41 -18.28 -20.31
N ARG A 533 -15.36 -18.25 -21.64
CA ARG A 533 -15.59 -19.39 -22.53
C ARG A 533 -14.36 -20.30 -22.62
N LYS A 534 -13.15 -19.72 -22.60
CA LYS A 534 -11.87 -20.44 -22.69
C LYS A 534 -11.50 -21.14 -21.36
N ALA A 535 -12.02 -20.69 -20.23
CA ALA A 535 -11.79 -21.28 -18.91
C ALA A 535 -12.58 -22.59 -18.66
N LYS A 536 -13.47 -23.02 -19.55
CA LYS A 536 -14.10 -24.36 -19.46
C LYS A 536 -13.15 -25.39 -20.07
N PRO A 537 -12.76 -26.47 -19.35
CA PRO A 537 -11.73 -27.38 -19.82
C PRO A 537 -12.13 -28.09 -21.12
N LYS A 538 -11.37 -27.88 -22.18
CA LYS A 538 -11.36 -28.72 -23.39
C LYS A 538 -10.58 -30.03 -23.18
N GLU A 539 -10.67 -30.62 -22.00
CA GLU A 539 -9.86 -31.81 -21.64
C GLU A 539 -10.33 -33.13 -22.28
N LYS A 540 -11.41 -33.16 -23.06
CA LYS A 540 -11.91 -34.42 -23.66
C LYS A 540 -11.74 -34.58 -25.17
N LYS A 541 -11.25 -33.58 -25.92
CA LYS A 541 -11.15 -33.72 -27.38
C LYS A 541 -9.74 -34.01 -27.91
N ILE A 542 -8.70 -33.81 -27.13
CA ILE A 542 -7.31 -34.07 -27.58
C ILE A 542 -6.96 -35.55 -27.45
N TYR A 543 -7.50 -36.28 -26.46
CA TYR A 543 -7.25 -37.72 -26.33
C TYR A 543 -7.93 -38.58 -27.41
N LEU A 544 -9.03 -38.12 -27.99
CA LEU A 544 -9.73 -38.87 -29.06
C LEU A 544 -9.12 -38.67 -30.45
N GLN A 545 -8.40 -37.58 -30.67
CA GLN A 545 -7.71 -37.36 -31.96
C GLN A 545 -6.34 -38.05 -32.07
N VAL A 546 -5.68 -38.30 -30.93
CA VAL A 546 -4.42 -39.05 -30.91
C VAL A 546 -4.67 -40.56 -31.02
N GLN A 547 -5.78 -41.10 -30.51
CA GLN A 547 -6.13 -42.52 -30.67
C GLN A 547 -6.70 -42.89 -32.02
N THR A 548 -7.19 -41.94 -32.82
CA THR A 548 -7.67 -42.23 -34.21
C THR A 548 -6.60 -42.06 -35.25
N SER A 549 -5.42 -41.52 -34.96
CA SER A 549 -4.29 -41.44 -35.87
C SER A 549 -3.28 -42.58 -35.75
N GLU A 550 -3.43 -43.48 -34.77
CA GLU A 550 -2.53 -44.66 -34.60
C GLU A 550 -3.05 -45.97 -35.20
N VAL A 551 -4.21 -45.98 -35.91
CA VAL A 551 -4.79 -47.19 -36.51
C VAL A 551 -4.94 -47.06 -38.03
N GLN A 552 -3.90 -46.55 -38.72
CA GLN A 552 -3.75 -46.76 -40.17
C GLN A 552 -2.30 -47.10 -40.49
N THR A 553 -1.93 -48.37 -40.29
CA THR A 553 -0.80 -49.00 -40.94
C THR A 553 -1.24 -49.43 -42.36
N PRO A 554 -0.53 -49.07 -43.40
CA PRO A 554 -0.84 -49.60 -44.72
C PRO A 554 -0.34 -51.06 -44.83
N GLU A 555 -1.22 -51.97 -45.22
CA GLU A 555 -0.91 -53.32 -45.63
C GLU A 555 0.10 -53.29 -46.76
N ARG A 556 1.15 -54.11 -46.68
CA ARG A 556 2.07 -54.46 -47.75
C ARG A 556 1.36 -55.41 -48.67
N ASP A 557 1.09 -54.96 -49.86
CA ASP A 557 0.81 -55.84 -51.01
C ASP A 557 2.12 -56.48 -51.56
N THR A 558 2.24 -57.76 -51.33
CA THR A 558 3.21 -58.62 -52.04
C THR A 558 2.52 -59.30 -53.17
N SER A 559 2.83 -58.91 -54.42
CA SER A 559 2.67 -59.81 -55.55
C SER A 559 3.67 -59.47 -56.71
N GLN A 560 4.62 -60.31 -56.84
CA GLN A 560 5.09 -60.98 -58.04
C GLN A 560 5.25 -60.15 -59.34
N GLY A 561 6.40 -60.34 -59.95
CA GLY A 561 6.60 -60.09 -61.36
C GLY A 561 8.08 -60.13 -61.77
N ALA A 562 8.50 -61.28 -62.20
CA ALA A 562 9.81 -61.61 -62.70
C ALA A 562 10.11 -61.02 -64.13
N GLU A 563 11.39 -61.21 -64.57
CA GLU A 563 11.93 -61.05 -65.94
C GLU A 563 12.27 -59.62 -66.38
N GLY A 564 13.48 -59.35 -66.79
CA GLY A 564 14.36 -59.93 -67.68
C GLY A 564 15.37 -58.91 -68.19
N GLN A 565 16.61 -59.34 -68.28
CA GLN A 565 17.63 -59.02 -69.28
C GLN A 565 17.96 -57.55 -69.66
N ARG A 566 19.03 -57.02 -69.38
CA ARG A 566 20.39 -56.97 -70.01
C ARG A 566 21.27 -55.94 -69.31
#